data_868995f081166480f7566d083a7daf70
#
_entry.id   868995f081166480f7566d083a7daf70
#
_cell.length_a   1.000
_cell.length_b   1.000
_cell.length_c   1.000
_cell.angle_alpha   90.00
_cell.angle_beta   90.00
_cell.angle_gamma   90.00
#
_symmetry.space_group_name_H-M   'P 1'
#
loop_
_entity.id
_entity.type
_entity.pdbx_description
1 polymer ?
#
loop_
_entity_poly.entity_id
_entity_poly.type
_entity_poly.pdbx_seq_one_letter_code
_entity_poly.pdbx_strand_id
1 'polypeptide(L)'
;MSDDDFLLRLEAALARHTGKPAKVHDLQRLTGGANRTTMSFDVGGADPGEPRRQCILQLGTQTFDSVVGMVPQITPAEQARVMIAAARVGAPAPRVIAILEPADALGEGYITARVAGETLGARIVRDERFAAARRVMARQCGEILAAIHRIDPGEAPFLMRQDAAAHVAAHRSIVDNYNFKLPALELALRWAAENVPRNQRLTVLHGDFRTGNMIVGEEGIRCVLDWELAQAGDPMQDLGWLCIRTWRFGGAGPVGGFGSREDLFAAYERASGHPVDPAHVRFWEAFGNVKWAVDCLLLGTRGIEEVGIERSAIGRRIEEPLWDFFDLIESRE
;
A
#
# COMPACT_ATOMS: atom_id res chain seq x y z
N MET A 1 -3.80 28.03 11.79
CA MET A 1 -3.91 28.55 10.41
C MET A 1 -5.37 28.64 10.06
N SER A 2 -5.86 29.80 9.58
CA SER A 2 -7.24 29.92 9.08
C SER A 2 -7.39 29.20 7.74
N ASP A 3 -8.63 28.88 7.37
CA ASP A 3 -8.90 28.20 6.07
C ASP A 3 -8.50 29.11 4.89
N ASP A 4 -8.67 30.42 4.99
CA ASP A 4 -8.25 31.36 3.96
C ASP A 4 -6.71 31.40 3.81
N ASP A 5 -5.97 31.40 4.92
CA ASP A 5 -4.49 31.36 4.88
C ASP A 5 -3.98 30.05 4.29
N PHE A 6 -4.63 28.92 4.61
CA PHE A 6 -4.31 27.61 4.03
C PHE A 6 -4.52 27.62 2.51
N LEU A 7 -5.67 28.15 2.07
CA LEU A 7 -6.03 28.21 0.64
C LEU A 7 -5.02 29.07 -0.14
N LEU A 8 -4.67 30.24 0.36
CA LEU A 8 -3.68 31.11 -0.26
C LEU A 8 -2.31 30.45 -0.40
N ARG A 9 -1.86 29.73 0.62
CA ARG A 9 -0.60 28.98 0.58
C ARG A 9 -0.64 27.84 -0.41
N LEU A 10 -1.76 27.11 -0.49
CA LEU A 10 -1.94 26.03 -1.45
C LEU A 10 -1.91 26.54 -2.90
N GLU A 11 -2.57 27.67 -3.19
CA GLU A 11 -2.50 28.33 -4.50
C GLU A 11 -1.08 28.79 -4.84
N ALA A 12 -0.38 29.37 -3.87
CA ALA A 12 1.01 29.81 -4.05
C ALA A 12 1.96 28.63 -4.27
N ALA A 13 1.80 27.52 -3.54
CA ALA A 13 2.57 26.29 -3.73
C ALA A 13 2.34 25.72 -5.13
N LEU A 14 1.08 25.59 -5.55
CA LEU A 14 0.74 25.12 -6.90
C LEU A 14 1.34 26.01 -7.99
N ALA A 15 1.25 27.32 -7.84
CA ALA A 15 1.84 28.25 -8.81
C ALA A 15 3.37 28.09 -8.90
N ARG A 16 4.06 27.93 -7.77
CA ARG A 16 5.50 27.71 -7.70
C ARG A 16 5.92 26.42 -8.41
N HIS A 17 5.24 25.31 -8.10
CA HIS A 17 5.60 24.00 -8.63
C HIS A 17 5.18 23.76 -10.09
N THR A 18 4.14 24.45 -10.56
CA THR A 18 3.65 24.31 -11.94
C THR A 18 4.14 25.42 -12.89
N GLY A 19 4.68 26.50 -12.36
CA GLY A 19 5.08 27.68 -13.12
C GLY A 19 3.92 28.49 -13.69
N LYS A 20 2.67 28.25 -13.22
CA LYS A 20 1.46 28.92 -13.70
C LYS A 20 0.60 29.38 -12.53
N PRO A 21 -0.09 30.54 -12.63
CA PRO A 21 -1.09 30.91 -11.65
C PRO A 21 -2.11 29.78 -11.46
N ALA A 22 -2.46 29.52 -10.23
CA ALA A 22 -3.41 28.47 -9.88
C ALA A 22 -4.51 29.01 -8.96
N LYS A 23 -5.74 28.63 -9.23
CA LYS A 23 -6.89 28.90 -8.38
C LYS A 23 -7.48 27.58 -7.89
N VAL A 24 -7.65 27.49 -6.57
CA VAL A 24 -8.21 26.28 -5.92
C VAL A 24 -9.72 26.45 -5.74
N HIS A 25 -10.45 25.41 -6.10
CA HIS A 25 -11.90 25.32 -5.98
C HIS A 25 -12.29 24.03 -5.29
N ASP A 26 -13.46 24.00 -4.66
CA ASP A 26 -14.09 22.78 -4.14
C ASP A 26 -13.19 21.98 -3.19
N LEU A 27 -12.41 22.69 -2.34
CA LEU A 27 -11.52 22.06 -1.36
C LEU A 27 -12.35 21.33 -0.30
N GLN A 28 -12.16 20.01 -0.20
CA GLN A 28 -12.89 19.14 0.71
C GLN A 28 -11.93 18.17 1.40
N ARG A 29 -12.07 18.02 2.71
CA ARG A 29 -11.37 16.98 3.45
C ARG A 29 -12.05 15.63 3.19
N LEU A 30 -11.27 14.63 2.77
CA LEU A 30 -11.74 13.27 2.60
C LEU A 30 -11.66 12.52 3.93
N THR A 31 -12.76 11.84 4.29
CA THR A 31 -12.81 10.94 5.45
C THR A 31 -12.33 9.56 5.00
N GLY A 32 -11.31 9.00 5.65
CA GLY A 32 -10.88 7.63 5.34
C GLY A 32 -9.37 7.34 5.39
N GLY A 33 -8.52 8.33 5.59
CA GLY A 33 -7.10 8.12 5.84
C GLY A 33 -6.81 7.98 7.33
N ALA A 34 -6.10 6.92 7.70
CA ALA A 34 -5.90 6.60 9.10
C ALA A 34 -4.98 7.56 9.84
N ASN A 35 -3.96 8.07 9.17
CA ASN A 35 -2.85 8.79 9.77
C ASN A 35 -2.47 10.05 8.99
N ARG A 36 -3.31 10.50 8.03
CA ARG A 36 -3.02 11.62 7.16
C ARG A 36 -4.24 12.50 6.92
N THR A 37 -3.96 13.77 6.70
CA THR A 37 -5.00 14.66 6.18
C THR A 37 -4.99 14.55 4.66
N THR A 38 -6.04 13.95 4.11
CA THR A 38 -6.26 13.87 2.66
C THR A 38 -7.34 14.87 2.26
N MET A 39 -7.06 15.70 1.27
CA MET A 39 -8.00 16.67 0.73
C MET A 39 -8.13 16.50 -0.78
N SER A 40 -9.35 16.62 -1.29
CA SER A 40 -9.63 16.75 -2.72
C SER A 40 -9.94 18.17 -3.07
N PHE A 41 -9.53 18.63 -4.25
CA PHE A 41 -9.81 19.95 -4.76
C PHE A 41 -9.65 20.00 -6.27
N ASP A 42 -10.21 21.04 -6.86
CA ASP A 42 -10.04 21.34 -8.27
C ASP A 42 -9.09 22.51 -8.47
N VAL A 43 -8.18 22.39 -9.45
CA VAL A 43 -7.29 23.48 -9.87
C VAL A 43 -7.72 23.98 -11.23
N GLY A 44 -8.04 25.27 -11.30
CA GLY A 44 -8.29 26.00 -12.54
C GLY A 44 -7.20 27.05 -12.79
N GLY A 45 -7.19 27.64 -13.99
CA GLY A 45 -6.46 28.87 -14.26
C GLY A 45 -7.22 30.08 -13.70
N ALA A 46 -6.64 31.27 -13.94
CA ALA A 46 -7.26 32.52 -13.56
C ALA A 46 -8.53 32.83 -14.39
N ASP A 47 -8.67 32.21 -15.57
CA ASP A 47 -9.78 32.44 -16.47
C ASP A 47 -10.95 31.46 -16.24
N PRO A 48 -12.19 31.93 -16.18
CA PRO A 48 -13.39 31.09 -15.88
C PRO A 48 -13.67 29.97 -16.89
N GLY A 49 -13.04 29.98 -18.06
CA GLY A 49 -13.22 28.98 -19.14
C GLY A 49 -12.16 27.89 -19.20
N GLU A 50 -11.14 27.91 -18.36
CA GLU A 50 -10.12 26.88 -18.34
C GLU A 50 -10.62 25.57 -17.72
N PRO A 51 -10.27 24.40 -18.32
CA PRO A 51 -10.68 23.11 -17.75
C PRO A 51 -10.03 22.90 -16.38
N ARG A 52 -10.85 22.60 -15.37
CA ARG A 52 -10.39 22.30 -14.03
C ARG A 52 -9.75 20.91 -13.97
N ARG A 53 -8.67 20.79 -13.23
CA ARG A 53 -7.99 19.51 -12.95
C ARG A 53 -8.26 19.09 -11.53
N GLN A 54 -8.77 17.89 -11.36
CA GLN A 54 -8.99 17.30 -10.04
C GLN A 54 -7.66 16.87 -9.42
N CYS A 55 -7.46 17.24 -8.17
CA CYS A 55 -6.24 17.01 -7.41
C CYS A 55 -6.53 16.40 -6.04
N ILE A 56 -5.51 15.72 -5.52
CA ILE A 56 -5.46 15.22 -4.14
C ILE A 56 -4.24 15.82 -3.46
N LEU A 57 -4.43 16.42 -2.31
CA LEU A 57 -3.37 16.80 -1.38
C LEU A 57 -3.32 15.77 -0.25
N GLN A 58 -2.14 15.25 0.00
CA GLN A 58 -1.86 14.44 1.20
C GLN A 58 -0.84 15.16 2.06
N LEU A 59 -1.21 15.43 3.32
CA LEU A 59 -0.34 16.00 4.34
C LEU A 59 0.02 14.93 5.36
N GLY A 60 1.30 14.82 5.70
CA GLY A 60 1.77 14.02 6.83
C GLY A 60 1.31 14.65 8.14
N THR A 61 0.95 13.83 9.12
CA THR A 61 0.81 14.30 10.50
C THR A 61 2.15 14.09 11.21
N GLN A 62 2.61 15.07 11.99
CA GLN A 62 3.90 15.02 12.69
C GLN A 62 3.98 13.97 13.81
N THR A 63 2.92 13.22 14.05
CA THR A 63 2.87 12.19 15.10
C THR A 63 2.79 10.81 14.49
N PHE A 64 3.89 10.37 13.89
CA PHE A 64 4.06 8.97 13.57
C PHE A 64 4.93 8.29 14.63
N ASP A 65 4.29 7.81 15.68
CA ASP A 65 4.74 6.59 16.29
C ASP A 65 4.52 5.47 15.29
N SER A 66 5.61 5.05 14.65
CA SER A 66 5.69 4.00 13.63
C SER A 66 5.44 2.61 14.22
N VAL A 67 4.22 2.37 14.71
CA VAL A 67 3.87 1.12 15.39
C VAL A 67 2.95 0.24 14.54
N VAL A 68 2.52 0.68 13.38
CA VAL A 68 1.80 -0.16 12.45
C VAL A 68 2.76 -0.70 11.41
N GLY A 69 3.16 -1.96 11.61
CA GLY A 69 4.12 -2.63 10.74
C GLY A 69 5.57 -2.23 11.03
N MET A 70 6.44 -3.20 11.05
CA MET A 70 7.87 -3.08 11.35
C MET A 70 8.70 -2.41 10.29
N VAL A 71 8.07 -1.96 9.23
CA VAL A 71 8.71 -1.11 8.22
C VAL A 71 8.44 0.32 8.64
N PRO A 72 9.46 1.13 8.94
CA PRO A 72 9.26 2.56 9.12
C PRO A 72 8.57 3.11 7.88
N GLN A 73 7.49 3.83 8.10
CA GLN A 73 6.84 4.52 7.00
C GLN A 73 7.81 5.56 6.43
N ILE A 74 7.89 5.62 5.12
CA ILE A 74 8.64 6.65 4.43
C ILE A 74 7.87 7.98 4.47
N THR A 75 8.61 9.08 4.46
CA THR A 75 8.05 10.43 4.49
C THR A 75 7.15 10.69 3.27
N PRO A 76 6.22 11.67 3.33
CA PRO A 76 5.42 12.04 2.17
C PRO A 76 6.25 12.41 0.93
N ALA A 77 7.38 13.09 1.13
CA ALA A 77 8.29 13.43 0.04
C ALA A 77 8.93 12.19 -0.59
N GLU A 78 9.34 11.21 0.22
CA GLU A 78 9.88 9.93 -0.23
C GLU A 78 8.84 9.11 -0.98
N GLN A 79 7.59 9.06 -0.49
CA GLN A 79 6.49 8.41 -1.20
C GLN A 79 6.25 9.01 -2.58
N ALA A 80 6.23 10.34 -2.68
CA ALA A 80 6.09 11.02 -3.96
C ALA A 80 7.24 10.65 -4.92
N ARG A 81 8.48 10.53 -4.42
CA ARG A 81 9.64 10.09 -5.21
C ARG A 81 9.49 8.66 -5.70
N VAL A 82 9.02 7.73 -4.84
CA VAL A 82 8.74 6.35 -5.26
C VAL A 82 7.63 6.30 -6.31
N MET A 83 6.54 7.06 -6.15
CA MET A 83 5.47 7.17 -7.16
C MET A 83 5.99 7.69 -8.51
N ILE A 84 6.88 8.69 -8.50
CA ILE A 84 7.52 9.21 -9.72
C ILE A 84 8.37 8.12 -10.38
N ALA A 85 9.17 7.38 -9.60
CA ALA A 85 9.96 6.26 -10.12
C ALA A 85 9.06 5.14 -10.68
N ALA A 86 7.98 4.80 -9.98
CA ALA A 86 6.99 3.81 -10.41
C ALA A 86 6.32 4.19 -11.74
N ALA A 87 5.88 5.44 -11.87
CA ALA A 87 5.31 5.95 -13.12
C ALA A 87 6.29 5.89 -14.29
N ARG A 88 7.58 6.17 -14.05
CA ARG A 88 8.65 6.10 -15.07
C ARG A 88 8.87 4.70 -15.63
N VAL A 89 8.71 3.68 -14.80
CA VAL A 89 8.81 2.26 -15.22
C VAL A 89 7.50 1.68 -15.73
N GLY A 90 6.44 2.48 -15.82
CA GLY A 90 5.14 2.11 -16.35
C GLY A 90 4.16 1.52 -15.33
N ALA A 91 4.45 1.56 -14.03
CA ALA A 91 3.47 1.22 -13.01
C ALA A 91 2.43 2.34 -12.86
N PRO A 92 1.13 2.03 -12.70
CA PRO A 92 0.06 3.04 -12.64
C PRO A 92 0.01 3.69 -11.25
N ALA A 93 0.97 4.56 -10.95
CA ALA A 93 0.98 5.38 -9.74
C ALA A 93 0.27 6.73 -9.98
N PRO A 94 -0.26 7.39 -8.93
CA PRO A 94 -0.82 8.73 -9.06
C PRO A 94 0.22 9.70 -9.61
N ARG A 95 -0.16 10.48 -10.63
CA ARG A 95 0.78 11.49 -11.19
C ARG A 95 1.05 12.58 -10.16
N VAL A 96 2.26 12.64 -9.66
CA VAL A 96 2.71 13.70 -8.73
C VAL A 96 2.76 15.04 -9.47
N ILE A 97 2.16 16.07 -8.87
CA ILE A 97 2.11 17.45 -9.35
C ILE A 97 3.13 18.29 -8.60
N ALA A 98 3.18 18.12 -7.27
CA ALA A 98 4.09 18.84 -6.40
C ALA A 98 4.48 17.99 -5.20
N ILE A 99 5.72 18.13 -4.76
CA ILE A 99 6.20 17.69 -3.44
C ILE A 99 6.34 18.97 -2.63
N LEU A 100 5.62 19.06 -1.51
CA LEU A 100 5.65 20.27 -0.69
C LEU A 100 7.02 20.47 -0.03
N GLU A 101 7.45 21.71 -0.03
CA GLU A 101 8.71 22.17 0.55
C GLU A 101 8.46 23.04 1.80
N PRO A 102 9.42 23.22 2.69
CA PRO A 102 9.27 24.11 3.85
C PRO A 102 8.82 25.53 3.47
N ALA A 103 9.22 26.02 2.29
CA ALA A 103 8.82 27.33 1.75
C ALA A 103 7.34 27.43 1.40
N ASP A 104 6.61 26.29 1.25
CA ASP A 104 5.17 26.27 1.02
C ASP A 104 4.37 26.55 2.30
N ALA A 105 4.99 26.35 3.46
CA ALA A 105 4.42 26.58 4.78
C ALA A 105 3.06 25.85 5.00
N LEU A 106 2.90 24.66 4.37
CA LEU A 106 1.74 23.78 4.45
C LEU A 106 2.02 22.51 5.29
N GLY A 107 3.28 22.31 5.68
CA GLY A 107 3.76 21.06 6.28
C GLY A 107 4.28 20.09 5.22
N GLU A 108 4.70 18.90 5.68
CA GLU A 108 5.16 17.84 4.76
C GLU A 108 3.99 17.23 4.01
N GLY A 109 4.13 17.09 2.71
CA GLY A 109 3.05 16.54 1.89
C GLY A 109 3.39 16.50 0.42
N TYR A 110 2.39 16.07 -0.36
CA TYR A 110 2.46 16.09 -1.81
C TYR A 110 1.08 16.27 -2.44
N ILE A 111 1.09 16.73 -3.69
CA ILE A 111 -0.12 16.92 -4.49
C ILE A 111 -0.05 15.98 -5.68
N THR A 112 -1.13 15.23 -5.94
CA THR A 112 -1.27 14.35 -7.10
C THR A 112 -2.50 14.69 -7.92
N ALA A 113 -2.52 14.26 -9.18
CA ALA A 113 -3.74 14.21 -9.96
C ALA A 113 -4.69 13.17 -9.33
N ARG A 114 -5.97 13.52 -9.24
CA ARG A 114 -7.01 12.58 -8.81
C ARG A 114 -7.30 11.58 -9.92
N VAL A 115 -7.37 10.31 -9.55
CA VAL A 115 -7.78 9.22 -10.45
C VAL A 115 -9.20 8.80 -10.06
N ALA A 116 -10.08 8.69 -11.05
CA ALA A 116 -11.46 8.25 -10.82
C ALA A 116 -11.56 6.72 -10.84
N GLY A 117 -12.37 6.15 -9.96
CA GLY A 117 -12.66 4.72 -9.90
C GLY A 117 -13.14 4.29 -8.51
N GLU A 118 -13.32 2.98 -8.35
CA GLU A 118 -13.72 2.37 -7.08
C GLU A 118 -12.50 1.96 -6.26
N THR A 119 -12.55 2.18 -4.96
CA THR A 119 -11.47 1.83 -4.01
C THR A 119 -11.93 0.82 -2.96
N LEU A 120 -13.24 0.62 -2.81
CA LEU A 120 -13.76 -0.32 -1.82
C LEU A 120 -13.61 -1.77 -2.30
N GLY A 121 -12.66 -2.50 -1.71
CA GLY A 121 -12.35 -3.88 -2.10
C GLY A 121 -13.58 -4.79 -2.14
N ALA A 122 -14.50 -4.67 -1.17
CA ALA A 122 -15.73 -5.45 -1.15
C ALA A 122 -16.64 -5.19 -2.37
N ARG A 123 -16.68 -3.96 -2.89
CA ARG A 123 -17.42 -3.64 -4.13
C ARG A 123 -16.69 -4.18 -5.36
N ILE A 124 -15.38 -3.99 -5.43
CA ILE A 124 -14.56 -4.48 -6.55
C ILE A 124 -14.75 -5.98 -6.76
N VAL A 125 -14.79 -6.76 -5.67
CA VAL A 125 -14.89 -8.22 -5.78
C VAL A 125 -16.33 -8.75 -5.98
N ARG A 126 -17.37 -7.97 -5.63
CA ARG A 126 -18.76 -8.46 -5.60
C ARG A 126 -19.68 -7.81 -6.63
N ASP A 127 -19.47 -6.53 -6.96
CA ASP A 127 -20.36 -5.78 -7.86
C ASP A 127 -20.17 -6.26 -9.31
N GLU A 128 -21.28 -6.57 -10.00
CA GLU A 128 -21.26 -7.02 -11.40
C GLU A 128 -20.68 -5.99 -12.36
N ARG A 129 -20.74 -4.70 -12.03
CA ARG A 129 -20.08 -3.64 -12.78
C ARG A 129 -18.59 -3.91 -13.02
N PHE A 130 -17.92 -4.60 -12.09
CA PHE A 130 -16.50 -4.95 -12.18
C PHE A 130 -16.23 -6.38 -12.67
N ALA A 131 -17.23 -7.10 -13.16
CA ALA A 131 -17.03 -8.47 -13.63
C ALA A 131 -16.00 -8.58 -14.77
N ALA A 132 -15.98 -7.61 -15.69
CA ALA A 132 -14.98 -7.54 -16.75
C ALA A 132 -13.58 -7.22 -16.21
N ALA A 133 -13.48 -6.27 -15.28
CA ALA A 133 -12.23 -5.92 -14.62
C ALA A 133 -11.62 -7.12 -13.88
N ARG A 134 -12.41 -7.84 -13.09
CA ARG A 134 -11.92 -9.01 -12.34
C ARG A 134 -11.24 -10.06 -13.22
N ARG A 135 -11.71 -10.27 -14.45
CA ARG A 135 -11.10 -11.23 -15.39
C ARG A 135 -9.67 -10.89 -15.83
N VAL A 136 -9.28 -9.63 -15.70
CA VAL A 136 -7.95 -9.16 -16.16
C VAL A 136 -7.05 -8.72 -15.00
N MET A 137 -7.60 -8.49 -13.80
CA MET A 137 -6.88 -7.86 -12.69
C MET A 137 -5.70 -8.70 -12.19
N ALA A 138 -5.81 -10.04 -12.13
CA ALA A 138 -4.69 -10.87 -11.69
C ALA A 138 -3.48 -10.72 -12.63
N ARG A 139 -3.72 -10.74 -13.95
CA ARG A 139 -2.69 -10.47 -14.96
C ARG A 139 -2.13 -9.06 -14.81
N GLN A 140 -2.99 -8.05 -14.68
CA GLN A 140 -2.56 -6.66 -14.46
C GLN A 140 -1.71 -6.52 -13.19
N CYS A 141 -2.06 -7.18 -12.09
CA CYS A 141 -1.26 -7.20 -10.87
C CYS A 141 0.16 -7.73 -11.12
N GLY A 142 0.29 -8.84 -11.86
CA GLY A 142 1.60 -9.39 -12.22
C GLY A 142 2.43 -8.42 -13.06
N GLU A 143 1.82 -7.79 -14.06
CA GLU A 143 2.47 -6.78 -14.91
C GLU A 143 2.90 -5.53 -14.11
N ILE A 144 2.03 -5.04 -13.22
CA ILE A 144 2.29 -3.87 -12.36
C ILE A 144 3.42 -4.17 -11.37
N LEU A 145 3.37 -5.30 -10.67
CA LEU A 145 4.42 -5.70 -9.74
C LEU A 145 5.76 -5.89 -10.44
N ALA A 146 5.77 -6.51 -11.62
CA ALA A 146 6.96 -6.61 -12.44
C ALA A 146 7.54 -5.23 -12.82
N ALA A 147 6.68 -4.24 -13.08
CA ALA A 147 7.10 -2.88 -13.34
C ALA A 147 7.71 -2.23 -12.09
N ILE A 148 7.05 -2.31 -10.93
CA ILE A 148 7.55 -1.77 -9.66
C ILE A 148 8.91 -2.39 -9.32
N HIS A 149 9.04 -3.70 -9.43
CA HIS A 149 10.26 -4.43 -9.09
C HIS A 149 11.43 -4.20 -10.07
N ARG A 150 11.22 -3.46 -11.18
CA ARG A 150 12.30 -2.96 -12.05
C ARG A 150 12.92 -1.64 -11.57
N ILE A 151 12.33 -0.97 -10.58
CA ILE A 151 12.95 0.23 -10.02
C ILE A 151 14.26 -0.19 -9.34
N ASP A 152 15.35 0.48 -9.71
CA ASP A 152 16.64 0.22 -9.07
C ASP A 152 16.60 0.70 -7.60
N PRO A 153 16.87 -0.18 -6.61
CA PRO A 153 16.97 0.23 -5.21
C PRO A 153 18.02 1.32 -4.95
N GLY A 154 18.98 1.49 -5.86
CA GLY A 154 19.96 2.59 -5.83
C GLY A 154 19.33 3.97 -6.08
N GLU A 155 18.21 4.04 -6.78
CA GLU A 155 17.46 5.28 -7.01
C GLU A 155 16.60 5.71 -5.80
N ALA A 156 16.39 4.81 -4.85
CA ALA A 156 15.63 5.06 -3.62
C ALA A 156 16.42 4.60 -2.37
N PRO A 157 17.59 5.20 -2.11
CA PRO A 157 18.48 4.77 -1.02
C PRO A 157 17.91 4.99 0.37
N PHE A 158 16.84 5.77 0.49
CA PHE A 158 16.09 6.02 1.72
C PHE A 158 15.18 4.84 2.09
N LEU A 159 14.92 3.90 1.19
CA LEU A 159 14.11 2.75 1.48
C LEU A 159 14.85 1.77 2.40
N MET A 160 14.15 1.32 3.45
CA MET A 160 14.66 0.26 4.30
C MET A 160 14.90 -1.00 3.47
N ARG A 161 16.03 -1.66 3.72
CA ARG A 161 16.42 -2.92 3.08
C ARG A 161 16.24 -4.06 4.06
N GLN A 162 15.35 -4.99 3.73
CA GLN A 162 15.07 -6.15 4.57
C GLN A 162 14.89 -7.39 3.72
N ASP A 163 15.57 -8.47 4.11
CA ASP A 163 15.30 -9.81 3.63
C ASP A 163 14.26 -10.52 4.53
N ALA A 164 13.85 -11.72 4.14
CA ALA A 164 12.85 -12.47 4.89
C ALA A 164 13.30 -12.79 6.32
N ALA A 165 14.59 -13.06 6.54
CA ALA A 165 15.12 -13.35 7.87
C ALA A 165 15.03 -12.12 8.79
N ALA A 166 15.38 -10.95 8.26
CA ALA A 166 15.25 -9.68 8.98
C ALA A 166 13.77 -9.36 9.32
N HIS A 167 12.84 -9.60 8.38
CA HIS A 167 11.42 -9.48 8.64
C HIS A 167 10.93 -10.38 9.77
N VAL A 168 11.30 -11.67 9.74
CA VAL A 168 10.92 -12.62 10.80
C VAL A 168 11.51 -12.21 12.15
N ALA A 169 12.80 -11.87 12.19
CA ALA A 169 13.47 -11.45 13.43
C ALA A 169 12.84 -10.20 14.03
N ALA A 170 12.49 -9.27 13.17
CA ALA A 170 11.89 -8.03 13.57
C ALA A 170 10.47 -8.26 14.17
N HIS A 171 9.60 -9.10 13.57
CA HIS A 171 8.29 -9.45 14.14
C HIS A 171 8.43 -10.23 15.45
N ARG A 172 9.45 -11.12 15.55
CA ARG A 172 9.80 -11.77 16.80
C ARG A 172 10.09 -10.74 17.90
N SER A 173 10.92 -9.75 17.59
CA SER A 173 11.26 -8.69 18.55
C SER A 173 10.06 -7.90 19.06
N ILE A 174 9.06 -7.62 18.18
CA ILE A 174 7.81 -6.97 18.63
C ILE A 174 7.09 -7.86 19.63
N VAL A 175 6.86 -9.12 19.28
CA VAL A 175 6.10 -10.04 20.13
C VAL A 175 6.78 -10.16 21.50
N ASP A 176 8.11 -10.19 21.54
CA ASP A 176 8.90 -10.23 22.78
C ASP A 176 8.78 -8.93 23.59
N ASN A 177 8.92 -7.77 22.92
CA ASN A 177 8.88 -6.46 23.58
C ASN A 177 7.51 -6.15 24.18
N TYR A 178 6.42 -6.56 23.53
CA TYR A 178 5.06 -6.42 24.04
C TYR A 178 4.66 -7.58 24.97
N ASN A 179 5.53 -8.59 25.14
CA ASN A 179 5.29 -9.77 25.98
C ASN A 179 3.99 -10.50 25.63
N PHE A 180 3.64 -10.56 24.34
CA PHE A 180 2.50 -11.32 23.88
C PHE A 180 2.73 -12.82 24.05
N LYS A 181 1.83 -13.50 24.75
CA LYS A 181 1.91 -14.94 25.05
C LYS A 181 0.80 -15.69 24.34
N LEU A 182 0.97 -15.91 23.04
CA LEU A 182 -0.01 -16.57 22.19
C LEU A 182 0.64 -17.80 21.55
N PRO A 183 0.34 -19.02 22.02
CA PRO A 183 0.98 -20.25 21.52
C PRO A 183 0.89 -20.42 20.00
N ALA A 184 -0.25 -20.07 19.39
CA ALA A 184 -0.42 -20.13 17.95
C ALA A 184 0.55 -19.19 17.21
N LEU A 185 0.72 -17.96 17.70
CA LEU A 185 1.67 -16.99 17.12
C LEU A 185 3.13 -17.44 17.31
N GLU A 186 3.47 -18.05 18.46
CA GLU A 186 4.79 -18.61 18.70
C GLU A 186 5.14 -19.73 17.69
N LEU A 187 4.18 -20.63 17.44
CA LEU A 187 4.34 -21.69 16.44
C LEU A 187 4.52 -21.11 15.03
N ALA A 188 3.72 -20.09 14.68
CA ALA A 188 3.79 -19.45 13.39
C ALA A 188 5.12 -18.73 13.16
N LEU A 189 5.62 -17.99 14.15
CA LEU A 189 6.93 -17.32 14.08
C LEU A 189 8.08 -18.32 14.02
N ARG A 190 8.00 -19.44 14.74
CA ARG A 190 8.97 -20.51 14.67
C ARG A 190 9.00 -21.14 13.29
N TRP A 191 7.83 -21.48 12.73
CA TRP A 191 7.74 -22.00 11.37
C TRP A 191 8.34 -21.01 10.37
N ALA A 192 8.04 -19.73 10.48
CA ALA A 192 8.60 -18.71 9.60
C ALA A 192 10.12 -18.66 9.67
N ALA A 193 10.72 -18.75 10.87
CA ALA A 193 12.17 -18.77 11.07
C ALA A 193 12.84 -20.01 10.47
N GLU A 194 12.18 -21.18 10.52
CA GLU A 194 12.68 -22.44 10.00
C GLU A 194 12.54 -22.57 8.46
N ASN A 195 11.64 -21.76 7.83
CA ASN A 195 11.30 -21.86 6.41
C ASN A 195 11.73 -20.63 5.58
N VAL A 196 12.61 -19.77 6.09
CA VAL A 196 13.10 -18.59 5.37
C VAL A 196 13.66 -18.97 4.00
N PRO A 197 13.19 -18.35 2.90
CA PRO A 197 13.73 -18.60 1.57
C PRO A 197 15.20 -18.20 1.45
N ARG A 198 15.99 -19.00 0.74
CA ARG A 198 17.44 -18.78 0.61
C ARG A 198 17.83 -17.87 -0.56
N ASN A 199 17.11 -17.96 -1.66
CA ASN A 199 17.45 -17.27 -2.91
C ASN A 199 16.52 -16.05 -3.09
N GLN A 200 16.84 -14.95 -2.41
CA GLN A 200 16.07 -13.72 -2.48
C GLN A 200 16.77 -12.73 -3.40
N ARG A 201 15.98 -11.99 -4.19
CA ARG A 201 16.45 -10.83 -4.93
C ARG A 201 16.15 -9.56 -4.12
N LEU A 202 16.89 -8.50 -4.36
CA LEU A 202 16.61 -7.19 -3.80
C LEU A 202 16.00 -6.29 -4.88
N THR A 203 14.75 -5.89 -4.68
CA THR A 203 14.03 -4.98 -5.57
C THR A 203 13.30 -3.93 -4.74
N VAL A 204 12.83 -2.85 -5.37
CA VAL A 204 11.87 -1.95 -4.72
C VAL A 204 10.51 -2.66 -4.68
N LEU A 205 9.89 -2.64 -3.50
CA LEU A 205 8.57 -3.20 -3.24
C LEU A 205 7.56 -2.09 -2.97
N HIS A 206 6.30 -2.37 -3.25
CA HIS A 206 5.19 -1.55 -2.77
C HIS A 206 5.00 -1.71 -1.25
N GLY A 207 5.14 -2.94 -0.73
CA GLY A 207 5.05 -3.28 0.69
C GLY A 207 3.63 -3.45 1.23
N ASP A 208 2.61 -2.88 0.54
CA ASP A 208 1.17 -3.06 0.86
C ASP A 208 0.31 -3.20 -0.42
N PHE A 209 0.78 -4.02 -1.37
CA PHE A 209 0.08 -4.25 -2.64
C PHE A 209 -1.12 -5.18 -2.45
N ARG A 210 -2.30 -4.61 -2.36
CA ARG A 210 -3.56 -5.33 -2.08
C ARG A 210 -4.77 -4.66 -2.70
N THR A 211 -5.88 -5.36 -2.80
CA THR A 211 -7.12 -4.90 -3.45
C THR A 211 -7.64 -3.57 -2.90
N GLY A 212 -7.51 -3.33 -1.58
CA GLY A 212 -7.93 -2.07 -0.96
C GLY A 212 -7.08 -0.85 -1.31
N ASN A 213 -5.90 -1.05 -1.92
CA ASN A 213 -4.98 0.01 -2.34
C ASN A 213 -4.95 0.18 -3.87
N MET A 214 -6.02 -0.23 -4.55
CA MET A 214 -6.17 -0.07 -6.00
C MET A 214 -7.38 0.81 -6.31
N ILE A 215 -7.24 1.66 -7.33
CA ILE A 215 -8.38 2.31 -7.98
C ILE A 215 -8.74 1.48 -9.19
N VAL A 216 -9.97 0.99 -9.23
CA VAL A 216 -10.45 0.09 -10.28
C VAL A 216 -11.56 0.74 -11.10
N GLY A 217 -11.44 0.67 -12.41
CA GLY A 217 -12.48 0.96 -13.38
C GLY A 217 -13.14 -0.31 -13.88
N GLU A 218 -14.09 -0.18 -14.80
CA GLU A 218 -14.76 -1.34 -15.41
C GLU A 218 -13.79 -2.16 -16.30
N GLU A 219 -12.72 -1.52 -16.78
CA GLU A 219 -11.65 -2.11 -17.59
C GLU A 219 -10.52 -2.77 -16.80
N GLY A 220 -10.43 -2.53 -15.48
CA GLY A 220 -9.39 -3.06 -14.60
C GLY A 220 -8.73 -2.00 -13.72
N ILE A 221 -7.47 -2.24 -13.33
CA ILE A 221 -6.70 -1.40 -12.41
C ILE A 221 -6.25 -0.13 -13.12
N ARG A 222 -6.65 1.03 -12.59
CA ARG A 222 -6.27 2.36 -13.06
C ARG A 222 -5.08 2.94 -12.32
N CYS A 223 -4.97 2.63 -11.02
CA CYS A 223 -3.96 3.23 -10.17
C CYS A 223 -3.69 2.35 -8.95
N VAL A 224 -2.46 2.38 -8.46
CA VAL A 224 -2.03 1.80 -7.18
C VAL A 224 -1.76 2.92 -6.20
N LEU A 225 -2.35 2.83 -5.01
CA LEU A 225 -2.32 3.82 -3.94
C LEU A 225 -1.50 3.33 -2.75
N ASP A 226 -1.24 4.23 -1.82
CA ASP A 226 -0.72 3.93 -0.47
C ASP A 226 0.72 3.35 -0.46
N TRP A 227 1.65 4.16 -0.94
CA TRP A 227 3.08 3.82 -1.08
C TRP A 227 3.89 4.01 0.21
N GLU A 228 3.23 4.19 1.35
CA GLU A 228 3.89 4.51 2.62
C GLU A 228 4.78 3.39 3.19
N LEU A 229 4.49 2.14 2.82
CA LEU A 229 5.24 0.96 3.23
C LEU A 229 6.25 0.49 2.18
N ALA A 230 6.54 1.35 1.17
CA ALA A 230 7.55 1.00 0.18
C ALA A 230 8.91 0.73 0.84
N GLN A 231 9.58 -0.31 0.38
CA GLN A 231 10.86 -0.80 0.92
C GLN A 231 11.68 -1.48 -0.17
N ALA A 232 12.91 -1.86 0.14
CA ALA A 232 13.70 -2.71 -0.72
C ALA A 232 13.82 -4.12 -0.10
N GLY A 233 13.39 -5.13 -0.84
CA GLY A 233 13.31 -6.50 -0.35
C GLY A 233 13.06 -7.53 -1.45
N ASP A 234 12.55 -8.66 -1.05
CA ASP A 234 12.26 -9.78 -1.93
C ASP A 234 10.96 -9.56 -2.71
N PRO A 235 10.98 -9.56 -4.05
CA PRO A 235 9.78 -9.34 -4.87
C PRO A 235 8.63 -10.31 -4.60
N MET A 236 8.91 -11.53 -4.12
CA MET A 236 7.86 -12.50 -3.78
C MET A 236 7.02 -12.07 -2.60
N GLN A 237 7.49 -11.10 -1.80
CA GLN A 237 6.74 -10.51 -0.69
C GLN A 237 5.45 -9.82 -1.17
N ASP A 238 5.51 -8.99 -2.21
CA ASP A 238 4.32 -8.30 -2.73
C ASP A 238 3.34 -9.30 -3.37
N LEU A 239 3.84 -10.34 -4.07
CA LEU A 239 3.00 -11.38 -4.63
C LEU A 239 2.27 -12.17 -3.52
N GLY A 240 3.00 -12.56 -2.48
CA GLY A 240 2.44 -13.29 -1.34
C GLY A 240 1.43 -12.43 -0.56
N TRP A 241 1.74 -11.16 -0.33
CA TRP A 241 0.86 -10.23 0.37
C TRP A 241 -0.49 -10.07 -0.32
N LEU A 242 -0.52 -9.98 -1.66
CA LEU A 242 -1.76 -9.92 -2.43
C LEU A 242 -2.61 -11.20 -2.29
N CYS A 243 -2.00 -12.33 -1.99
CA CYS A 243 -2.68 -13.62 -1.91
C CYS A 243 -3.31 -13.91 -0.53
N ILE A 244 -2.95 -13.20 0.55
CA ILE A 244 -3.52 -13.50 1.87
C ILE A 244 -5.04 -13.30 1.90
N ARG A 245 -5.74 -14.13 2.66
CA ARG A 245 -7.21 -14.20 2.66
C ARG A 245 -7.87 -12.90 3.11
N THR A 246 -7.24 -12.18 4.03
CA THR A 246 -7.70 -10.88 4.53
C THR A 246 -7.99 -9.89 3.40
N TRP A 247 -7.17 -9.88 2.34
CA TRP A 247 -7.31 -8.94 1.22
C TRP A 247 -8.23 -9.41 0.10
N ARG A 248 -8.89 -10.57 0.27
CA ARG A 248 -9.85 -11.11 -0.71
C ARG A 248 -11.24 -10.48 -0.56
N PHE A 249 -11.54 -9.77 0.54
CA PHE A 249 -12.82 -9.10 0.81
C PHE A 249 -14.05 -9.99 0.60
N GLY A 250 -13.89 -11.31 0.84
CA GLY A 250 -14.91 -12.32 0.63
C GLY A 250 -15.09 -12.76 -0.81
N GLY A 251 -14.19 -12.37 -1.73
CA GLY A 251 -14.09 -12.92 -3.07
C GLY A 251 -13.48 -14.33 -3.07
N ALA A 252 -13.84 -15.16 -4.04
CA ALA A 252 -13.41 -16.56 -4.11
C ALA A 252 -12.00 -16.75 -4.67
N GLY A 253 -11.51 -15.79 -5.47
CA GLY A 253 -10.19 -15.90 -6.11
C GLY A 253 -9.05 -15.79 -5.10
N PRO A 254 -8.02 -16.67 -5.17
CA PRO A 254 -6.88 -16.65 -4.25
C PRO A 254 -6.03 -15.36 -4.37
N VAL A 255 -6.08 -14.66 -5.49
CA VAL A 255 -5.39 -13.38 -5.72
C VAL A 255 -6.37 -12.24 -5.52
N GLY A 256 -6.23 -11.49 -4.45
CA GLY A 256 -7.02 -10.30 -4.15
C GLY A 256 -8.55 -10.49 -4.12
N GLY A 257 -9.02 -11.75 -4.11
CA GLY A 257 -10.44 -12.11 -4.19
C GLY A 257 -11.00 -12.20 -5.60
N PHE A 258 -10.21 -11.93 -6.66
CA PHE A 258 -10.69 -11.79 -8.03
C PHE A 258 -10.02 -12.70 -9.07
N GLY A 259 -8.86 -13.29 -8.78
CA GLY A 259 -8.12 -14.03 -9.81
C GLY A 259 -7.37 -15.25 -9.31
N SER A 260 -6.68 -15.94 -10.23
CA SER A 260 -5.88 -17.13 -9.96
C SER A 260 -4.40 -16.79 -9.73
N ARG A 261 -3.66 -17.68 -9.04
CA ARG A 261 -2.21 -17.57 -8.88
C ARG A 261 -1.50 -17.79 -10.21
N GLU A 262 -2.01 -18.67 -11.05
CA GLU A 262 -1.47 -18.97 -12.38
C GLU A 262 -1.43 -17.72 -13.26
N ASP A 263 -2.52 -16.95 -13.29
CA ASP A 263 -2.60 -15.71 -14.08
C ASP A 263 -1.63 -14.64 -13.54
N LEU A 264 -1.55 -14.51 -12.21
CA LEU A 264 -0.63 -13.59 -11.54
C LEU A 264 0.83 -13.93 -11.87
N PHE A 265 1.23 -15.19 -11.62
CA PHE A 265 2.61 -15.65 -11.78
C PHE A 265 3.06 -15.61 -13.23
N ALA A 266 2.24 -16.17 -14.14
CA ALA A 266 2.57 -16.15 -15.57
C ALA A 266 2.70 -14.71 -16.13
N ALA A 267 1.88 -13.77 -15.66
CA ALA A 267 1.99 -12.37 -16.06
C ALA A 267 3.24 -11.71 -15.50
N TYR A 268 3.55 -11.96 -14.22
CA TYR A 268 4.77 -11.46 -13.59
C TYR A 268 6.03 -11.99 -14.28
N GLU A 269 6.12 -13.30 -14.53
CA GLU A 269 7.25 -13.91 -15.24
C GLU A 269 7.47 -13.32 -16.62
N ARG A 270 6.41 -13.21 -17.42
CA ARG A 270 6.50 -12.61 -18.76
C ARG A 270 6.98 -11.16 -18.74
N ALA A 271 6.49 -10.38 -17.76
CA ALA A 271 6.79 -8.95 -17.70
C ALA A 271 8.15 -8.65 -17.04
N SER A 272 8.57 -9.46 -16.07
CA SER A 272 9.83 -9.27 -15.32
C SER A 272 11.02 -9.99 -15.98
N GLY A 273 10.77 -11.07 -16.73
CA GLY A 273 11.80 -11.99 -17.22
C GLY A 273 12.38 -12.92 -16.13
N HIS A 274 11.76 -12.97 -14.95
CA HIS A 274 12.22 -13.80 -13.83
C HIS A 274 11.14 -14.82 -13.45
N PRO A 275 11.54 -16.08 -13.20
CA PRO A 275 10.59 -17.11 -12.78
C PRO A 275 10.05 -16.81 -11.39
N VAL A 276 8.82 -17.24 -11.15
CA VAL A 276 8.17 -17.24 -9.84
C VAL A 276 8.30 -18.65 -9.25
N ASP A 277 8.88 -18.75 -8.08
CA ASP A 277 8.84 -20.00 -7.30
C ASP A 277 7.55 -19.98 -6.42
N PRO A 278 6.55 -20.84 -6.70
CA PRO A 278 5.31 -20.87 -5.93
C PRO A 278 5.54 -21.16 -4.44
N ALA A 279 6.54 -21.97 -4.09
CA ALA A 279 6.87 -22.25 -2.69
C ALA A 279 7.42 -21.01 -1.97
N HIS A 280 8.17 -20.18 -2.69
CA HIS A 280 8.71 -18.92 -2.17
C HIS A 280 7.55 -17.89 -1.96
N VAL A 281 6.63 -17.77 -2.91
CA VAL A 281 5.43 -16.93 -2.73
C VAL A 281 4.58 -17.43 -1.57
N ARG A 282 4.42 -18.75 -1.44
CA ARG A 282 3.68 -19.37 -0.33
C ARG A 282 4.30 -19.05 1.04
N PHE A 283 5.63 -19.01 1.15
CA PHE A 283 6.27 -18.54 2.37
C PHE A 283 5.82 -17.11 2.71
N TRP A 284 5.85 -16.19 1.75
CA TRP A 284 5.44 -14.82 1.97
C TRP A 284 3.94 -14.64 2.21
N GLU A 285 3.09 -15.49 1.62
CA GLU A 285 1.65 -15.54 1.93
C GLU A 285 1.44 -16.00 3.39
N ALA A 286 2.12 -17.07 3.81
CA ALA A 286 2.07 -17.56 5.19
C ALA A 286 2.59 -16.50 6.17
N PHE A 287 3.80 -15.97 5.92
CA PHE A 287 4.37 -14.93 6.77
C PHE A 287 3.56 -13.63 6.75
N GLY A 288 2.88 -13.31 5.64
CA GLY A 288 1.94 -12.19 5.55
C GLY A 288 0.78 -12.30 6.54
N ASN A 289 0.26 -13.51 6.77
CA ASN A 289 -0.74 -13.75 7.82
C ASN A 289 -0.14 -13.54 9.22
N VAL A 290 1.11 -13.95 9.47
CA VAL A 290 1.80 -13.69 10.74
C VAL A 290 1.99 -12.19 10.96
N LYS A 291 2.47 -11.47 9.94
CA LYS A 291 2.59 -10.01 9.95
C LYS A 291 1.27 -9.36 10.32
N TRP A 292 0.18 -9.72 9.62
CA TRP A 292 -1.14 -9.14 9.89
C TRP A 292 -1.66 -9.48 11.29
N ALA A 293 -1.37 -10.68 11.80
CA ALA A 293 -1.70 -11.04 13.18
C ALA A 293 -1.00 -10.15 14.20
N VAL A 294 0.30 -9.86 13.99
CA VAL A 294 1.07 -8.93 14.83
C VAL A 294 0.52 -7.50 14.73
N ASP A 295 0.19 -7.04 13.52
CA ASP A 295 -0.40 -5.71 13.29
C ASP A 295 -1.76 -5.58 14.01
N CYS A 296 -2.59 -6.64 13.98
CA CYS A 296 -3.85 -6.69 14.74
C CYS A 296 -3.59 -6.56 16.25
N LEU A 297 -2.60 -7.27 16.79
CA LEU A 297 -2.24 -7.15 18.22
C LEU A 297 -1.83 -5.72 18.58
N LEU A 298 -0.97 -5.12 17.79
CA LEU A 298 -0.49 -3.75 18.00
C LEU A 298 -1.65 -2.75 17.98
N LEU A 299 -2.58 -2.89 17.03
CA LEU A 299 -3.79 -2.07 16.99
C LEU A 299 -4.68 -2.29 18.21
N GLY A 300 -4.76 -3.53 18.72
CA GLY A 300 -5.52 -3.89 19.92
C GLY A 300 -4.94 -3.37 21.23
N THR A 301 -3.64 -3.05 21.27
CA THR A 301 -3.01 -2.43 22.47
C THR A 301 -3.29 -0.94 22.56
N ARG A 302 -3.76 -0.30 21.50
CA ARG A 302 -4.05 1.13 21.45
C ARG A 302 -5.48 1.41 21.88
N GLY A 303 -5.67 2.51 22.62
CA GLY A 303 -6.99 2.94 23.05
C GLY A 303 -7.88 3.42 21.91
N ILE A 304 -9.20 3.32 22.08
CA ILE A 304 -10.19 3.83 21.12
C ILE A 304 -9.97 5.32 20.83
N GLU A 305 -9.56 6.09 21.84
CA GLU A 305 -9.27 7.52 21.72
C GLU A 305 -8.07 7.80 20.81
N GLU A 306 -7.11 6.86 20.73
CA GLU A 306 -5.90 7.01 19.91
C GLU A 306 -6.12 6.59 18.47
N VAL A 307 -6.74 5.44 18.24
CA VAL A 307 -6.83 4.84 16.88
C VAL A 307 -8.25 4.80 16.31
N GLY A 308 -9.25 5.16 17.10
CA GLY A 308 -10.66 5.06 16.73
C GLY A 308 -11.24 3.65 16.94
N ILE A 309 -12.58 3.59 17.03
CA ILE A 309 -13.30 2.35 17.36
C ILE A 309 -13.08 1.24 16.34
N GLU A 310 -13.05 1.56 15.05
CA GLU A 310 -12.90 0.57 13.97
C GLU A 310 -11.55 -0.12 14.03
N ARG A 311 -10.47 0.64 14.25
CA ARG A 311 -9.11 0.10 14.34
C ARG A 311 -8.87 -0.66 15.62
N SER A 312 -9.35 -0.15 16.74
CA SER A 312 -9.28 -0.88 18.02
C SER A 312 -10.03 -2.23 17.92
N ALA A 313 -11.13 -2.29 17.17
CA ALA A 313 -11.87 -3.52 16.91
C ALA A 313 -11.08 -4.53 16.04
N ILE A 314 -10.23 -4.07 15.13
CA ILE A 314 -9.33 -4.94 14.33
C ILE A 314 -8.41 -5.75 15.25
N GLY A 315 -7.96 -5.18 16.36
CA GLY A 315 -7.12 -5.87 17.33
C GLY A 315 -7.71 -7.16 17.91
N ARG A 316 -9.03 -7.34 17.81
CA ARG A 316 -9.71 -8.58 18.25
C ARG A 316 -9.70 -9.68 17.19
N ARG A 317 -9.20 -9.42 15.99
CA ARG A 317 -9.25 -10.33 14.83
C ARG A 317 -7.99 -11.16 14.63
N ILE A 318 -7.10 -11.20 15.60
CA ILE A 318 -5.81 -11.92 15.48
C ILE A 318 -5.97 -13.40 15.14
N GLU A 319 -7.03 -14.04 15.61
CA GLU A 319 -7.25 -15.47 15.37
C GLU A 319 -7.54 -15.78 13.90
N GLU A 320 -8.13 -14.86 13.15
CA GLU A 320 -8.44 -15.03 11.73
C GLU A 320 -7.18 -15.26 10.89
N PRO A 321 -6.17 -14.33 10.89
CA PRO A 321 -4.96 -14.54 10.12
C PRO A 321 -4.11 -15.71 10.64
N LEU A 322 -4.16 -16.04 11.94
CA LEU A 322 -3.48 -17.23 12.44
C LEU A 322 -4.15 -18.51 11.96
N TRP A 323 -5.49 -18.56 11.91
CA TRP A 323 -6.21 -19.66 11.29
C TRP A 323 -5.84 -19.83 9.82
N ASP A 324 -5.86 -18.72 9.05
CA ASP A 324 -5.49 -18.73 7.63
C ASP A 324 -4.03 -19.16 7.42
N PHE A 325 -3.13 -18.82 8.33
CA PHE A 325 -1.74 -19.30 8.33
C PHE A 325 -1.67 -20.82 8.46
N PHE A 326 -2.33 -21.40 9.47
CA PHE A 326 -2.28 -22.86 9.69
C PHE A 326 -2.98 -23.64 8.57
N ASP A 327 -4.14 -23.16 8.11
CA ASP A 327 -4.85 -23.73 6.96
C ASP A 327 -3.95 -23.75 5.70
N LEU A 328 -3.21 -22.66 5.47
CA LEU A 328 -2.28 -22.56 4.36
C LEU A 328 -1.12 -23.55 4.48
N ILE A 329 -0.45 -23.66 5.62
CA ILE A 329 0.76 -24.51 5.75
C ILE A 329 0.41 -26.00 5.81
N GLU A 330 -0.79 -26.38 6.26
CA GLU A 330 -1.28 -27.75 6.29
C GLU A 330 -1.81 -28.23 4.93
N SER A 331 -2.35 -27.31 4.11
CA SER A 331 -2.81 -27.66 2.77
C SER A 331 -1.62 -28.07 1.88
N ARG A 332 -1.75 -29.19 1.17
CA ARG A 332 -0.71 -29.73 0.29
C ARG A 332 -0.81 -29.19 -1.15
N GLU A 333 -1.52 -28.04 -1.33
CA GLU A 333 -1.66 -27.39 -2.64
C GLU A 333 -0.42 -26.60 -3.04
#